data_123e3ed96d51711887dd4e0efaf6c637
#
_entry.id   123e3ed96d51711887dd4e0efaf6c637
#
_cell.length_a   1.000
_cell.length_b   1.000
_cell.length_c   1.000
_cell.angle_alpha   90.00
_cell.angle_beta   90.00
_cell.angle_gamma   90.00
#
_symmetry.space_group_name_H-M   'P 1'
#
loop_
_entity.id
_entity.type
_entity.pdbx_description
1 polymer ?
#
loop_
_entity_poly.entity_id
_entity_poly.type
_entity_poly.pdbx_seq_one_letter_code
_entity_poly.pdbx_strand_id
1 'polypeptide(L)'
;YDTPEDGQYVWANRKTMAKEIITSHDFDIFGVNECLLNQLNDLLELKQYEYIGTGRDDGKEAGEFCPILYKKERVELLYHGQFWYSETPDKPSKSWNSFCNRICTWGKFKDKKTDKYFFFFSSHFDHVSNEARVNSAKLLVQKVQEIAGDLPYFCTGDLNCDPDEEPISFILNSGLFKDSYSISETTPKGPAGTLHYWNFDFNPEHRIDYILVEKSIKVLSFETITDDARQGRFSSDHYPIMIKAEL
;
A
#
# COMPACT_ATOMS: atom_id res chain seq x y z
N TYR A 1 -11.36 4.42 -2.59
CA TYR A 1 -12.29 5.56 -2.52
C TYR A 1 -13.51 5.32 -3.41
N ASP A 2 -14.59 6.02 -3.16
CA ASP A 2 -15.83 5.92 -3.94
C ASP A 2 -16.62 7.22 -3.82
N THR A 3 -16.84 7.90 -4.93
CA THR A 3 -17.57 9.17 -4.99
C THR A 3 -18.49 9.20 -6.21
N PRO A 4 -19.66 9.86 -6.16
CA PRO A 4 -20.53 10.02 -7.31
C PRO A 4 -19.84 10.69 -8.52
N GLU A 5 -18.82 11.49 -8.29
CA GLU A 5 -18.02 12.15 -9.33
C GLU A 5 -17.21 11.16 -10.17
N ASP A 6 -16.93 9.94 -9.68
CA ASP A 6 -16.28 8.86 -10.43
C ASP A 6 -17.17 8.34 -11.60
N GLY A 7 -18.48 8.71 -11.63
CA GLY A 7 -19.36 8.39 -12.73
C GLY A 7 -19.47 6.89 -12.96
N GLN A 8 -19.01 6.42 -14.13
CA GLN A 8 -19.04 4.99 -14.46
C GLN A 8 -18.05 4.15 -13.62
N TYR A 9 -17.09 4.77 -12.94
CA TYR A 9 -16.06 4.11 -12.13
C TYR A 9 -16.38 4.06 -10.63
N VAL A 10 -17.65 4.31 -10.24
CA VAL A 10 -18.10 4.07 -8.86
C VAL A 10 -17.84 2.61 -8.44
N TRP A 11 -17.61 2.39 -7.16
CA TRP A 11 -17.22 1.08 -6.63
C TRP A 11 -18.14 -0.07 -7.07
N ALA A 12 -19.44 0.18 -7.10
CA ALA A 12 -20.46 -0.81 -7.53
C ALA A 12 -20.15 -1.41 -8.90
N ASN A 13 -19.55 -0.64 -9.82
CA ASN A 13 -19.22 -1.06 -11.17
C ASN A 13 -17.85 -1.74 -11.29
N ARG A 14 -16.89 -1.41 -10.41
CA ARG A 14 -15.49 -1.89 -10.50
C ARG A 14 -15.10 -2.95 -9.48
N LYS A 15 -15.91 -3.24 -8.46
CA LYS A 15 -15.59 -4.21 -7.41
C LYS A 15 -15.32 -5.63 -7.93
N THR A 16 -15.99 -6.04 -8.98
CA THR A 16 -15.76 -7.35 -9.61
C THR A 16 -14.37 -7.41 -10.23
N MET A 17 -13.96 -6.36 -10.94
CA MET A 17 -12.63 -6.24 -11.55
C MET A 17 -11.53 -6.24 -10.50
N ALA A 18 -11.70 -5.50 -9.40
CA ALA A 18 -10.76 -5.51 -8.29
C ALA A 18 -10.58 -6.93 -7.71
N LYS A 19 -11.67 -7.67 -7.50
CA LYS A 19 -11.60 -9.07 -7.06
C LYS A 19 -10.97 -10.01 -8.10
N GLU A 20 -11.22 -9.77 -9.40
CA GLU A 20 -10.58 -10.54 -10.49
C GLU A 20 -9.08 -10.36 -10.50
N ILE A 21 -8.56 -9.14 -10.35
CA ILE A 21 -7.11 -8.88 -10.23
C ILE A 21 -6.52 -9.62 -9.01
N ILE A 22 -7.14 -9.47 -7.83
CA ILE A 22 -6.67 -10.14 -6.63
C ILE A 22 -6.64 -11.67 -6.80
N THR A 23 -7.65 -12.22 -7.45
CA THR A 23 -7.76 -13.67 -7.65
C THR A 23 -6.79 -14.19 -8.70
N SER A 24 -6.62 -13.48 -9.83
CA SER A 24 -5.76 -13.90 -10.93
C SER A 24 -4.27 -13.84 -10.60
N HIS A 25 -3.87 -12.84 -9.82
CA HIS A 25 -2.47 -12.70 -9.38
C HIS A 25 -2.16 -13.47 -8.10
N ASP A 26 -3.18 -13.92 -7.38
CA ASP A 26 -3.08 -14.84 -6.24
C ASP A 26 -2.13 -14.35 -5.13
N PHE A 27 -2.21 -13.07 -4.77
CA PHE A 27 -1.31 -12.44 -3.80
C PHE A 27 -1.28 -13.18 -2.46
N ASP A 28 -0.09 -13.34 -1.86
CA ASP A 28 0.07 -13.91 -0.52
C ASP A 28 -0.34 -12.90 0.56
N ILE A 29 0.02 -11.63 0.37
CA ILE A 29 -0.28 -10.48 1.26
C ILE A 29 -0.25 -9.19 0.43
N PHE A 30 -1.15 -8.25 0.71
CA PHE A 30 -1.18 -6.96 0.03
C PHE A 30 -1.82 -5.87 0.88
N GLY A 31 -1.41 -4.62 0.67
CA GLY A 31 -2.06 -3.42 1.18
C GLY A 31 -3.08 -2.87 0.19
N VAL A 32 -4.10 -2.20 0.69
CA VAL A 32 -5.07 -1.44 -0.09
C VAL A 32 -5.14 -0.03 0.47
N ASN A 33 -5.14 0.99 -0.39
CA ASN A 33 -5.33 2.38 0.02
C ASN A 33 -6.76 2.86 -0.27
N GLU A 34 -7.19 3.92 0.43
CA GLU A 34 -8.50 4.56 0.25
C GLU A 34 -9.71 3.61 0.39
N CYS A 35 -9.53 2.51 1.13
CA CYS A 35 -10.54 1.48 1.25
C CYS A 35 -11.63 1.89 2.25
N LEU A 36 -12.85 2.07 1.80
CA LEU A 36 -14.01 2.27 2.67
C LEU A 36 -14.49 0.93 3.25
N LEU A 37 -15.20 0.96 4.38
CA LEU A 37 -15.67 -0.26 5.06
C LEU A 37 -16.53 -1.16 4.15
N ASN A 38 -17.40 -0.58 3.33
CA ASN A 38 -18.20 -1.35 2.37
C ASN A 38 -17.33 -2.03 1.29
N GLN A 39 -16.28 -1.35 0.83
CA GLN A 39 -15.32 -1.92 -0.14
C GLN A 39 -14.52 -3.06 0.49
N LEU A 40 -14.06 -2.87 1.73
CA LEU A 40 -13.38 -3.92 2.49
C LEU A 40 -14.27 -5.17 2.66
N ASN A 41 -15.55 -4.98 3.02
CA ASN A 41 -16.51 -6.07 3.15
C ASN A 41 -16.72 -6.83 1.83
N ASP A 42 -16.78 -6.12 0.68
CA ASP A 42 -16.87 -6.74 -0.63
C ASP A 42 -15.60 -7.53 -0.99
N LEU A 43 -14.40 -7.05 -0.61
CA LEU A 43 -13.13 -7.78 -0.80
C LEU A 43 -13.06 -9.03 0.07
N LEU A 44 -13.62 -9.02 1.28
CA LEU A 44 -13.67 -10.17 2.19
C LEU A 44 -14.65 -11.28 1.75
N GLU A 45 -15.37 -11.09 0.65
CA GLU A 45 -16.05 -12.20 -0.03
C GLU A 45 -15.04 -13.22 -0.59
N LEU A 46 -13.79 -12.82 -0.82
CA LEU A 46 -12.67 -13.69 -1.13
C LEU A 46 -12.18 -14.41 0.14
N LYS A 47 -12.83 -15.53 0.47
CA LYS A 47 -12.73 -16.25 1.75
C LYS A 47 -11.34 -16.77 2.12
N GLN A 48 -10.40 -16.79 1.18
CA GLN A 48 -8.99 -17.15 1.44
C GLN A 48 -8.22 -16.04 2.16
N TYR A 49 -8.74 -14.79 2.18
CA TYR A 49 -8.10 -13.65 2.84
C TYR A 49 -8.75 -13.32 4.18
N GLU A 50 -7.90 -12.89 5.09
CA GLU A 50 -8.24 -12.15 6.31
C GLU A 50 -7.59 -10.77 6.23
N TYR A 51 -7.94 -9.86 7.14
CA TYR A 51 -7.40 -8.51 7.15
C TYR A 51 -7.07 -7.99 8.54
N ILE A 52 -6.23 -6.95 8.56
CA ILE A 52 -5.99 -6.08 9.72
C ILE A 52 -6.09 -4.61 9.26
N GLY A 53 -6.41 -3.73 10.19
CA GLY A 53 -6.53 -2.28 9.98
C GLY A 53 -7.87 -1.75 10.46
N THR A 54 -7.92 -0.45 10.71
CA THR A 54 -9.10 0.28 11.16
C THR A 54 -9.25 1.58 10.37
N GLY A 55 -10.42 2.20 10.45
CA GLY A 55 -10.71 3.48 9.81
C GLY A 55 -9.87 4.62 10.38
N ARG A 56 -9.41 5.52 9.52
CA ARG A 56 -8.48 6.60 9.87
C ARG A 56 -9.08 7.68 10.77
N ASP A 57 -10.43 7.84 10.79
CA ASP A 57 -11.05 8.99 11.45
C ASP A 57 -11.39 8.72 12.92
N ASP A 58 -11.68 7.48 13.29
CA ASP A 58 -12.04 7.11 14.66
C ASP A 58 -11.23 5.96 15.25
N GLY A 59 -10.34 5.36 14.44
CA GLY A 59 -9.59 4.16 14.83
C GLY A 59 -10.48 2.91 14.93
N LYS A 60 -11.63 2.91 14.29
CA LYS A 60 -12.59 1.80 14.25
C LYS A 60 -13.11 1.58 12.82
N GLU A 61 -14.23 2.20 12.44
CA GLU A 61 -14.90 1.97 11.16
C GLU A 61 -15.05 3.23 10.31
N ALA A 62 -14.78 4.44 10.86
CA ALA A 62 -14.99 5.68 10.16
C ALA A 62 -13.78 6.09 9.30
N GLY A 63 -14.07 6.61 8.12
CA GLY A 63 -13.08 7.07 7.14
C GLY A 63 -12.49 5.92 6.32
N GLU A 64 -11.45 6.25 5.59
CA GLU A 64 -10.73 5.27 4.77
C GLU A 64 -9.78 4.42 5.62
N PHE A 65 -9.61 3.19 5.19
CA PHE A 65 -8.65 2.24 5.75
C PHE A 65 -7.40 2.18 4.86
N CYS A 66 -6.30 1.74 5.45
CA CYS A 66 -5.14 1.19 4.75
C CYS A 66 -4.97 -0.27 5.18
N PRO A 67 -5.94 -1.14 4.87
CA PRO A 67 -5.93 -2.49 5.38
C PRO A 67 -4.82 -3.33 4.74
N ILE A 68 -4.35 -4.32 5.48
CA ILE A 68 -3.50 -5.38 4.99
C ILE A 68 -4.35 -6.63 4.90
N LEU A 69 -4.51 -7.16 3.66
CA LEU A 69 -5.17 -8.43 3.43
C LEU A 69 -4.10 -9.51 3.22
N TYR A 70 -4.34 -10.69 3.80
CA TYR A 70 -3.37 -11.78 3.74
C TYR A 70 -4.05 -13.15 3.63
N LYS A 71 -3.44 -14.06 2.87
CA LYS A 71 -3.89 -15.46 2.80
C LYS A 71 -3.55 -16.18 4.09
N LYS A 72 -4.56 -16.58 4.84
CA LYS A 72 -4.41 -17.35 6.08
C LYS A 72 -3.71 -18.70 5.92
N GLU A 73 -3.79 -19.30 4.73
CA GLU A 73 -3.08 -20.54 4.43
C GLU A 73 -1.57 -20.33 4.21
N ARG A 74 -1.18 -19.12 3.83
CA ARG A 74 0.19 -18.77 3.45
C ARG A 74 0.98 -18.09 4.55
N VAL A 75 0.33 -17.19 5.30
CA VAL A 75 0.97 -16.45 6.38
C VAL A 75 0.13 -16.50 7.66
N GLU A 76 0.78 -16.44 8.79
CA GLU A 76 0.18 -16.37 10.12
C GLU A 76 0.41 -14.98 10.71
N LEU A 77 -0.67 -14.31 11.09
CA LEU A 77 -0.61 -13.05 11.82
C LEU A 77 -0.28 -13.32 13.29
N LEU A 78 0.74 -12.66 13.82
CA LEU A 78 1.15 -12.79 15.23
C LEU A 78 0.65 -11.64 16.07
N TYR A 79 0.84 -10.42 15.63
CA TYR A 79 0.29 -9.19 16.23
C TYR A 79 0.31 -8.06 15.23
N HIS A 80 -0.49 -7.02 15.48
CA HIS A 80 -0.63 -5.88 14.57
C HIS A 80 -0.90 -4.59 15.34
N GLY A 81 -0.83 -3.48 14.61
CA GLY A 81 -1.19 -2.17 15.10
C GLY A 81 -1.39 -1.17 13.97
N GLN A 82 -1.63 0.06 14.37
CA GLN A 82 -1.81 1.18 13.47
C GLN A 82 -1.27 2.45 14.13
N PHE A 83 -0.77 3.37 13.34
CA PHE A 83 -0.41 4.70 13.80
C PHE A 83 -0.89 5.77 12.79
N TRP A 84 -1.06 6.98 13.29
CA TRP A 84 -1.43 8.15 12.49
C TRP A 84 -0.21 8.98 12.15
N TYR A 85 -0.16 9.50 10.94
CA TYR A 85 0.87 10.45 10.52
C TYR A 85 0.58 11.83 11.11
N SER A 86 0.98 11.99 12.37
CA SER A 86 0.79 13.21 13.15
C SER A 86 1.79 13.29 14.30
N GLU A 87 1.81 14.42 15.00
CA GLU A 87 2.57 14.58 16.25
C GLU A 87 2.04 13.74 17.42
N THR A 88 0.85 13.16 17.29
CA THR A 88 0.25 12.25 18.25
C THR A 88 -0.15 10.93 17.57
N PRO A 89 0.83 10.09 17.18
CA PRO A 89 0.61 8.95 16.30
C PRO A 89 -0.23 7.81 16.89
N ASP A 90 -0.43 7.79 18.19
CA ASP A 90 -1.12 6.68 18.89
C ASP A 90 -2.65 6.84 18.93
N LYS A 91 -3.20 7.88 18.31
CA LYS A 91 -4.64 8.16 18.26
C LYS A 91 -5.03 8.89 16.97
N PRO A 92 -6.33 8.81 16.56
CA PRO A 92 -6.83 9.57 15.42
C PRO A 92 -6.50 11.07 15.55
N SER A 93 -5.67 11.54 14.62
CA SER A 93 -5.18 12.93 14.61
C SER A 93 -4.53 13.26 13.28
N LYS A 94 -4.41 14.56 12.99
CA LYS A 94 -3.64 15.10 11.87
C LYS A 94 -2.75 16.24 12.31
N SER A 95 -1.63 16.44 11.63
CA SER A 95 -0.67 17.51 11.87
C SER A 95 -0.09 18.00 10.53
N TRP A 96 0.81 18.99 10.59
CA TRP A 96 1.61 19.45 9.45
C TRP A 96 0.78 19.89 8.25
N ASN A 97 -0.37 20.54 8.50
CA ASN A 97 -1.31 20.99 7.47
C ASN A 97 -1.87 19.87 6.58
N SER A 98 -1.87 18.62 7.06
CA SER A 98 -2.47 17.50 6.35
C SER A 98 -3.95 17.76 6.05
N PHE A 99 -4.40 17.41 4.84
CA PHE A 99 -5.79 17.56 4.43
C PHE A 99 -6.74 16.73 5.30
N CYS A 100 -6.38 15.48 5.56
CA CYS A 100 -7.16 14.56 6.38
C CYS A 100 -6.24 13.73 7.30
N ASN A 101 -6.81 12.89 8.15
CA ASN A 101 -6.05 11.89 8.89
C ASN A 101 -5.39 10.92 7.90
N ARG A 102 -4.11 10.64 8.11
CA ARG A 102 -3.35 9.67 7.35
C ARG A 102 -2.78 8.62 8.27
N ILE A 103 -2.73 7.37 7.83
CA ILE A 103 -2.45 6.22 8.67
C ILE A 103 -1.45 5.26 8.03
N CYS A 104 -0.82 4.47 8.89
CA CYS A 104 -0.10 3.27 8.53
C CYS A 104 -0.62 2.11 9.37
N THR A 105 -1.14 1.09 8.72
CA THR A 105 -1.44 -0.21 9.35
C THR A 105 -0.22 -1.09 9.25
N TRP A 106 0.08 -1.87 10.28
CA TRP A 106 1.20 -2.81 10.25
C TRP A 106 0.86 -4.12 10.96
N GLY A 107 1.54 -5.19 10.54
CA GLY A 107 1.45 -6.48 11.18
C GLY A 107 2.77 -7.23 11.16
N LYS A 108 3.00 -8.07 12.18
CA LYS A 108 4.03 -9.09 12.20
C LYS A 108 3.45 -10.41 11.76
N PHE A 109 4.09 -10.99 10.78
CA PHE A 109 3.67 -12.24 10.17
C PHE A 109 4.76 -13.29 10.23
N LYS A 110 4.32 -14.56 10.19
CA LYS A 110 5.16 -15.72 9.96
C LYS A 110 4.82 -16.33 8.61
N ASP A 111 5.80 -16.49 7.74
CA ASP A 111 5.66 -17.25 6.52
C ASP A 111 5.59 -18.75 6.86
N LYS A 112 4.43 -19.38 6.62
CA LYS A 112 4.18 -20.79 6.94
C LYS A 112 5.00 -21.77 6.11
N LYS A 113 5.52 -21.32 4.95
CA LYS A 113 6.32 -22.16 4.07
C LYS A 113 7.80 -22.20 4.46
N THR A 114 8.33 -21.06 4.93
CA THR A 114 9.76 -20.91 5.25
C THR A 114 10.04 -20.81 6.75
N ASP A 115 9.01 -20.69 7.59
CA ASP A 115 9.08 -20.42 9.03
C ASP A 115 9.75 -19.09 9.39
N LYS A 116 9.97 -18.20 8.42
CA LYS A 116 10.57 -16.87 8.63
C LYS A 116 9.55 -15.84 9.10
N TYR A 117 10.02 -14.89 9.88
CA TYR A 117 9.22 -13.78 10.40
C TYR A 117 9.50 -12.52 9.60
N PHE A 118 8.46 -11.72 9.35
CA PHE A 118 8.57 -10.44 8.69
C PHE A 118 7.48 -9.47 9.14
N PHE A 119 7.67 -8.18 8.87
CA PHE A 119 6.65 -7.17 9.03
C PHE A 119 6.10 -6.71 7.69
N PHE A 120 4.84 -6.32 7.69
CA PHE A 120 4.20 -5.68 6.55
C PHE A 120 3.52 -4.40 7.00
N PHE A 121 3.75 -3.31 6.28
CA PHE A 121 3.19 -1.98 6.51
C PHE A 121 2.38 -1.56 5.29
N SER A 122 1.19 -0.99 5.51
CA SER A 122 0.33 -0.39 4.48
C SER A 122 0.09 1.07 4.84
N SER A 123 0.50 1.99 3.99
CA SER A 123 0.66 3.41 4.27
C SER A 123 -0.05 4.27 3.25
N HIS A 124 -0.60 5.43 3.65
CA HIS A 124 -1.13 6.42 2.73
C HIS A 124 -0.74 7.82 3.20
N PHE A 125 0.07 8.54 2.43
CA PHE A 125 0.53 9.89 2.74
C PHE A 125 -0.47 10.95 2.26
N ASP A 126 -0.27 12.18 2.70
CA ASP A 126 -1.14 13.29 2.32
C ASP A 126 -0.90 13.76 0.88
N HIS A 127 -1.98 13.99 0.13
CA HIS A 127 -1.92 14.40 -1.26
C HIS A 127 -1.80 15.92 -1.46
N VAL A 128 -2.04 16.72 -0.42
CA VAL A 128 -2.03 18.20 -0.51
C VAL A 128 -0.75 18.80 0.07
N SER A 129 -0.42 18.45 1.33
CA SER A 129 0.64 19.11 2.09
C SER A 129 1.99 18.42 1.91
N ASN A 130 2.94 19.11 1.27
CA ASN A 130 4.33 18.63 1.21
C ASN A 130 4.96 18.55 2.60
N GLU A 131 4.65 19.48 3.51
CA GLU A 131 5.11 19.42 4.90
C GLU A 131 4.64 18.14 5.59
N ALA A 132 3.37 17.76 5.37
CA ALA A 132 2.84 16.50 5.91
C ALA A 132 3.56 15.28 5.31
N ARG A 133 3.82 15.24 3.99
CA ARG A 133 4.56 14.15 3.34
C ARG A 133 5.98 13.99 3.88
N VAL A 134 6.73 15.10 4.01
CA VAL A 134 8.10 15.09 4.55
C VAL A 134 8.12 14.57 6.00
N ASN A 135 7.21 15.05 6.85
CA ASN A 135 7.16 14.59 8.24
C ASN A 135 6.60 13.17 8.36
N SER A 136 5.68 12.76 7.48
CA SER A 136 5.22 11.37 7.39
C SER A 136 6.36 10.43 7.01
N ALA A 137 7.22 10.82 6.08
CA ALA A 137 8.42 10.04 5.72
C ALA A 137 9.38 9.84 6.91
N LYS A 138 9.61 10.91 7.68
CA LYS A 138 10.44 10.85 8.91
C LYS A 138 9.81 9.92 9.95
N LEU A 139 8.51 10.06 10.19
CA LEU A 139 7.78 9.23 11.15
C LEU A 139 7.73 7.76 10.70
N LEU A 140 7.54 7.49 9.40
CA LEU A 140 7.56 6.14 8.85
C LEU A 140 8.91 5.45 9.13
N VAL A 141 10.03 6.12 8.81
CA VAL A 141 11.39 5.60 9.06
C VAL A 141 11.59 5.29 10.54
N GLN A 142 11.21 6.21 11.42
CA GLN A 142 11.30 6.02 12.86
C GLN A 142 10.45 4.83 13.33
N LYS A 143 9.16 4.79 12.94
CA LYS A 143 8.22 3.74 13.38
C LYS A 143 8.59 2.36 12.85
N VAL A 144 9.05 2.25 11.60
CA VAL A 144 9.51 0.96 11.06
C VAL A 144 10.72 0.46 11.85
N GLN A 145 11.68 1.30 12.18
CA GLN A 145 12.81 0.91 13.00
C GLN A 145 12.41 0.50 14.41
N GLU A 146 11.49 1.24 15.06
CA GLU A 146 10.97 0.92 16.40
C GLU A 146 10.21 -0.41 16.43
N ILE A 147 9.40 -0.69 15.39
CA ILE A 147 8.46 -1.83 15.35
C ILE A 147 9.14 -3.09 14.81
N ALA A 148 9.84 -2.98 13.67
CA ALA A 148 10.41 -4.15 13.00
C ALA A 148 11.81 -4.49 13.51
N GLY A 149 12.57 -3.52 14.00
CA GLY A 149 13.97 -3.71 14.41
C GLY A 149 14.80 -4.26 13.26
N ASP A 150 15.44 -5.40 13.47
CA ASP A 150 16.30 -6.06 12.48
C ASP A 150 15.55 -7.13 11.64
N LEU A 151 14.25 -7.30 11.82
CA LEU A 151 13.48 -8.26 11.03
C LEU A 151 13.16 -7.71 9.64
N PRO A 152 13.09 -8.58 8.61
CA PRO A 152 12.66 -8.19 7.27
C PRO A 152 11.30 -7.51 7.28
N TYR A 153 11.10 -6.52 6.42
CA TYR A 153 9.82 -5.85 6.27
C TYR A 153 9.55 -5.39 4.84
N PHE A 154 8.26 -5.31 4.52
CA PHE A 154 7.69 -4.68 3.34
C PHE A 154 6.88 -3.46 3.78
N CYS A 155 7.03 -2.36 3.07
CA CYS A 155 6.22 -1.16 3.28
C CYS A 155 5.58 -0.77 1.95
N THR A 156 4.26 -0.90 1.86
CA THR A 156 3.48 -0.61 0.66
C THR A 156 2.63 0.62 0.85
N GLY A 157 2.29 1.28 -0.24
CA GLY A 157 1.26 2.31 -0.21
C GLY A 157 1.43 3.41 -1.24
N ASP A 158 0.39 4.22 -1.31
CA ASP A 158 0.39 5.50 -1.99
C ASP A 158 1.07 6.54 -1.09
N LEU A 159 2.28 6.95 -1.48
CA LEU A 159 3.05 7.96 -0.76
C LEU A 159 2.85 9.37 -1.31
N ASN A 160 2.02 9.53 -2.35
CA ASN A 160 1.70 10.82 -2.98
C ASN A 160 2.93 11.66 -3.33
N CYS A 161 4.04 10.99 -3.70
CA CYS A 161 5.32 11.59 -4.02
C CYS A 161 5.95 10.87 -5.20
N ASP A 162 6.52 11.60 -6.13
CA ASP A 162 7.39 11.04 -7.16
C ASP A 162 8.77 10.64 -6.61
N PRO A 163 9.52 9.76 -7.30
CA PRO A 163 10.80 9.22 -6.80
C PRO A 163 11.89 10.24 -6.50
N ASP A 164 11.87 11.39 -7.14
CA ASP A 164 12.84 12.48 -6.99
C ASP A 164 12.44 13.51 -5.90
N GLU A 165 11.25 13.37 -5.31
CA GLU A 165 10.79 14.26 -4.24
C GLU A 165 11.46 13.96 -2.90
N GLU A 166 11.54 15.00 -2.06
CA GLU A 166 12.19 14.97 -0.74
C GLU A 166 11.72 13.81 0.17
N PRO A 167 10.41 13.51 0.31
CA PRO A 167 9.96 12.42 1.17
C PRO A 167 10.55 11.05 0.79
N ILE A 168 10.57 10.73 -0.51
CA ILE A 168 11.12 9.46 -1.01
C ILE A 168 12.63 9.43 -0.85
N SER A 169 13.30 10.54 -1.21
CA SER A 169 14.76 10.69 -1.01
C SER A 169 15.14 10.50 0.45
N PHE A 170 14.37 11.06 1.40
CA PHE A 170 14.60 10.89 2.83
C PHE A 170 14.48 9.42 3.26
N ILE A 171 13.42 8.73 2.85
CA ILE A 171 13.20 7.31 3.17
C ILE A 171 14.37 6.45 2.66
N LEU A 172 14.75 6.62 1.40
CA LEU A 172 15.81 5.81 0.78
C LEU A 172 17.19 6.12 1.36
N ASN A 173 17.50 7.38 1.67
CA ASN A 173 18.76 7.80 2.28
C ASN A 173 18.89 7.38 3.74
N SER A 174 17.83 6.95 4.41
CA SER A 174 17.89 6.37 5.75
C SER A 174 18.74 5.09 5.82
N GLY A 175 18.95 4.43 4.67
CA GLY A 175 19.65 3.15 4.57
C GLY A 175 18.86 1.94 5.09
N LEU A 176 17.62 2.17 5.53
CA LEU A 176 16.70 1.11 6.00
C LEU A 176 15.87 0.52 4.85
N PHE A 177 15.57 1.29 3.82
CA PHE A 177 14.68 0.91 2.74
C PHE A 177 15.39 0.82 1.39
N LYS A 178 14.91 -0.08 0.55
CA LYS A 178 15.18 -0.14 -0.88
C LYS A 178 13.86 -0.04 -1.64
N ASP A 179 13.87 0.67 -2.75
CA ASP A 179 12.75 0.70 -3.68
C ASP A 179 12.75 -0.55 -4.56
N SER A 180 11.74 -1.38 -4.43
CA SER A 180 11.64 -2.67 -5.14
C SER A 180 11.63 -2.53 -6.66
N TYR A 181 11.13 -1.41 -7.19
CA TYR A 181 11.22 -1.09 -8.62
C TYR A 181 12.67 -1.02 -9.09
N SER A 182 13.52 -0.35 -8.32
CA SER A 182 14.91 -0.06 -8.68
C SER A 182 15.85 -1.26 -8.47
N ILE A 183 15.50 -2.18 -7.54
CA ILE A 183 16.36 -3.33 -7.18
C ILE A 183 15.85 -4.67 -7.72
N SER A 184 14.79 -4.66 -8.52
CA SER A 184 14.24 -5.88 -9.14
C SER A 184 15.31 -6.58 -10.00
N GLU A 185 15.49 -7.91 -9.82
CA GLU A 185 16.43 -8.69 -10.62
C GLU A 185 16.08 -8.75 -12.10
N THR A 186 14.79 -8.70 -12.40
CA THR A 186 14.31 -8.59 -13.78
C THR A 186 13.87 -7.17 -14.08
N THR A 187 13.94 -6.77 -15.34
CA THR A 187 13.39 -5.48 -15.77
C THR A 187 11.92 -5.37 -15.33
N PRO A 188 11.53 -4.30 -14.62
CA PRO A 188 10.15 -4.04 -14.26
C PRO A 188 9.20 -4.12 -15.46
N LYS A 189 8.04 -4.75 -15.26
CA LYS A 189 7.01 -4.87 -16.30
C LYS A 189 5.92 -3.82 -16.09
N GLY A 190 5.29 -3.42 -17.20
CA GLY A 190 4.25 -2.39 -17.20
C GLY A 190 4.81 -0.97 -17.23
N PRO A 191 3.95 0.07 -17.14
CA PRO A 191 4.38 1.46 -17.06
C PRO A 191 5.15 1.75 -15.77
N ALA A 192 6.03 2.74 -15.79
CA ALA A 192 6.73 3.19 -14.60
C ALA A 192 5.79 3.92 -13.62
N GLY A 193 4.89 4.75 -14.16
CA GLY A 193 3.91 5.48 -13.38
C GLY A 193 2.73 4.60 -12.95
N THR A 194 2.07 5.02 -11.89
CA THR A 194 0.95 4.28 -11.30
C THR A 194 -0.38 5.03 -11.34
N LEU A 195 -0.38 6.36 -11.29
CA LEU A 195 -1.59 7.18 -11.27
C LEU A 195 -2.03 7.54 -12.69
N HIS A 196 -3.21 7.10 -13.14
CA HIS A 196 -3.72 7.29 -14.51
C HIS A 196 -5.06 8.04 -14.58
N TYR A 197 -5.71 8.40 -13.47
CA TYR A 197 -6.95 9.19 -13.43
C TYR A 197 -8.08 8.67 -14.33
N TRP A 198 -8.28 7.36 -14.43
CA TRP A 198 -9.29 6.71 -15.29
C TRP A 198 -9.07 6.94 -16.80
N ASN A 199 -7.87 7.31 -17.24
CA ASN A 199 -7.58 7.66 -18.61
C ASN A 199 -6.87 6.52 -19.36
N PHE A 200 -7.57 5.86 -20.30
CA PHE A 200 -7.01 4.75 -21.12
C PHE A 200 -5.89 5.18 -22.08
N ASP A 201 -5.92 6.43 -22.55
CA ASP A 201 -4.91 6.97 -23.46
C ASP A 201 -3.72 7.56 -22.69
N PHE A 202 -3.79 7.54 -21.39
CA PHE A 202 -2.76 8.10 -20.53
C PHE A 202 -1.64 7.10 -20.27
N ASN A 203 -0.40 7.54 -20.50
CA ASN A 203 0.80 6.81 -20.07
C ASN A 203 1.29 7.44 -18.77
N PRO A 204 1.05 6.83 -17.60
CA PRO A 204 1.35 7.45 -16.33
C PRO A 204 2.84 7.74 -16.19
N GLU A 205 3.16 9.00 -15.91
CA GLU A 205 4.53 9.43 -15.60
C GLU A 205 4.78 9.45 -14.11
N HIS A 206 3.72 9.71 -13.30
CA HIS A 206 3.80 9.79 -11.85
C HIS A 206 3.75 8.41 -11.20
N ARG A 207 4.84 8.06 -10.55
CA ARG A 207 4.96 6.83 -9.74
C ARG A 207 4.86 7.19 -8.28
N ILE A 208 3.67 7.12 -7.72
CA ILE A 208 3.37 7.52 -6.34
C ILE A 208 3.05 6.34 -5.43
N ASP A 209 2.84 5.15 -6.00
CA ASP A 209 2.67 3.91 -5.28
C ASP A 209 4.00 3.16 -5.18
N TYR A 210 4.29 2.62 -3.99
CA TYR A 210 5.57 1.98 -3.69
C TYR A 210 5.40 0.64 -2.98
N ILE A 211 6.35 -0.25 -3.22
CA ILE A 211 6.70 -1.37 -2.37
C ILE A 211 8.15 -1.17 -1.97
N LEU A 212 8.36 -0.62 -0.79
CA LEU A 212 9.68 -0.45 -0.20
C LEU A 212 10.00 -1.67 0.65
N VAL A 213 11.23 -2.14 0.58
CA VAL A 213 11.65 -3.38 1.26
C VAL A 213 12.87 -3.16 2.13
N GLU A 214 13.02 -3.97 3.16
CA GLU A 214 14.26 -4.05 3.94
C GLU A 214 15.41 -4.56 3.03
N LYS A 215 16.61 -4.09 3.27
CA LYS A 215 17.78 -4.27 2.39
C LYS A 215 18.19 -5.72 2.13
N SER A 216 17.83 -6.68 3.00
CA SER A 216 18.15 -8.11 2.85
C SER A 216 17.14 -8.86 1.98
N ILE A 217 15.99 -8.27 1.72
CA ILE A 217 14.94 -8.87 0.90
C ILE A 217 15.38 -8.89 -0.57
N LYS A 218 15.31 -10.07 -1.16
CA LYS A 218 15.61 -10.28 -2.57
C LYS A 218 14.37 -10.08 -3.42
N VAL A 219 14.35 -9.07 -4.29
CA VAL A 219 13.25 -8.76 -5.19
C VAL A 219 13.48 -9.41 -6.55
N LEU A 220 12.78 -10.51 -6.82
CA LEU A 220 12.94 -11.30 -8.05
C LEU A 220 12.32 -10.63 -9.27
N SER A 221 11.16 -9.97 -9.08
CA SER A 221 10.47 -9.23 -10.14
C SER A 221 9.60 -8.13 -9.57
N PHE A 222 9.37 -7.10 -10.40
CA PHE A 222 8.40 -6.03 -10.18
C PHE A 222 7.47 -5.92 -11.37
N GLU A 223 6.19 -5.65 -11.12
CA GLU A 223 5.19 -5.46 -12.17
C GLU A 223 4.16 -4.40 -11.76
N THR A 224 3.90 -3.46 -12.66
CA THR A 224 2.72 -2.61 -12.65
C THR A 224 1.63 -3.32 -13.44
N ILE A 225 0.53 -3.70 -12.77
CA ILE A 225 -0.51 -4.54 -13.33
C ILE A 225 -1.46 -3.69 -14.18
N THR A 226 -1.61 -4.04 -15.45
CA THR A 226 -2.44 -3.32 -16.42
C THR A 226 -3.50 -4.19 -17.09
N ASP A 227 -3.87 -5.30 -16.46
CA ASP A 227 -4.71 -6.32 -17.08
C ASP A 227 -6.12 -5.84 -17.43
N ASP A 228 -6.78 -5.09 -16.53
CA ASP A 228 -8.08 -4.49 -16.79
C ASP A 228 -8.01 -3.34 -17.80
N ALA A 229 -6.99 -2.49 -17.75
CA ALA A 229 -6.81 -1.42 -18.73
C ALA A 229 -6.69 -1.98 -20.15
N ARG A 230 -5.99 -3.10 -20.34
CA ARG A 230 -5.90 -3.81 -21.63
C ARG A 230 -7.24 -4.33 -22.12
N GLN A 231 -8.19 -4.54 -21.22
CA GLN A 231 -9.56 -4.93 -21.53
C GLN A 231 -10.53 -3.73 -21.64
N GLY A 232 -9.99 -2.50 -21.62
CA GLY A 232 -10.78 -1.27 -21.65
C GLY A 232 -11.55 -1.01 -20.36
N ARG A 233 -11.03 -1.47 -19.20
CA ARG A 233 -11.66 -1.32 -17.88
C ARG A 233 -10.62 -0.86 -16.87
N PHE A 234 -11.07 -0.30 -15.76
CA PHE A 234 -10.22 0.05 -14.62
C PHE A 234 -10.85 -0.38 -13.29
N SER A 235 -10.08 -1.06 -12.46
CA SER A 235 -10.47 -1.40 -11.09
C SER A 235 -10.22 -0.26 -10.10
N SER A 236 -9.30 0.64 -10.43
CA SER A 236 -8.88 1.82 -9.67
C SER A 236 -8.41 2.89 -10.66
N ASP A 237 -8.24 4.12 -10.22
CA ASP A 237 -7.53 5.20 -10.94
C ASP A 237 -6.01 5.13 -10.79
N HIS A 238 -5.54 4.17 -9.98
CA HIS A 238 -4.14 3.75 -9.90
C HIS A 238 -3.98 2.33 -10.44
N TYR A 239 -2.85 2.05 -11.09
CA TYR A 239 -2.45 0.69 -11.39
C TYR A 239 -1.92 -0.01 -10.14
N PRO A 240 -2.39 -1.23 -9.84
CA PRO A 240 -1.78 -2.04 -8.80
C PRO A 240 -0.33 -2.38 -9.13
N ILE A 241 0.51 -2.44 -8.12
CA ILE A 241 1.90 -2.88 -8.25
C ILE A 241 2.13 -4.17 -7.46
N MET A 242 2.98 -5.05 -7.96
CA MET A 242 3.34 -6.27 -7.28
C MET A 242 4.82 -6.61 -7.41
N ILE A 243 5.31 -7.39 -6.44
CA ILE A 243 6.64 -8.01 -6.50
C ILE A 243 6.55 -9.50 -6.24
N LYS A 244 7.55 -10.23 -6.74
CA LYS A 244 7.92 -11.54 -6.21
C LYS A 244 9.20 -11.37 -5.43
N ALA A 245 9.21 -11.81 -4.17
CA ALA A 245 10.35 -11.63 -3.28
C ALA A 245 10.66 -12.87 -2.46
N GLU A 246 11.91 -12.96 -2.00
CA GLU A 246 12.40 -13.96 -1.03
C GLU A 246 12.84 -13.24 0.24
N LEU A 247 12.40 -13.78 1.40
CA LEU A 247 12.80 -13.35 2.74
C LEU A 247 14.18 -13.91 3.11
#